data_f660ab038c457add8477247ee1b78e56
#
_entry.id   f660ab038c457add8477247ee1b78e56
#
_cell.length_a   1.000
_cell.length_b   1.000
_cell.length_c   1.000
_cell.angle_alpha   90.00
_cell.angle_beta   90.00
_cell.angle_gamma   90.00
#
_symmetry.space_group_name_H-M   'P 1'
#
loop_
_entity.id
_entity.type
_entity.pdbx_description
1 polymer ?
#
loop_
_entity_poly.entity_id
_entity_poly.type
_entity_poly.pdbx_seq_one_letter_code
_entity_poly.pdbx_strand_id
1 'polypeptide(L)'
;RPLCPDGLVSGNGEQRLITSGAPYSDTLIYQNIHFILPNANPRVTPDTADELESVRQAIIKKGSYTDSQPYLDVYGYHPGAQLRIRQEEREYSGFMRYTNYETAEVGVRYTDDKGQWDRRTFTSWADGVTITQITSSDKEKPVTAEFTFDNISSFAKFGDGSEVDIRYKKYADKDGYMTFVAHYPSYEGSELKEGGYATVCYIISEGADVKTTENGLPDEKQYAGSSNPGLKVKKADTVYVISVSGRT
;
A
#
# COMPACT_ATOMS: atom_id res chain seq x y z
N ARG A 1 11.87 -1.78 0.55
CA ARG A 1 11.46 -0.58 -0.19
C ARG A 1 10.01 -0.74 -0.59
N PRO A 2 9.16 0.25 -0.30
CA PRO A 2 7.73 0.13 -0.52
C PRO A 2 7.30 0.16 -1.99
N LEU A 3 8.10 0.65 -2.90
CA LEU A 3 7.83 0.58 -4.33
C LEU A 3 8.41 -0.71 -4.88
N CYS A 4 7.60 -1.74 -4.85
CA CYS A 4 7.93 -3.01 -5.46
C CYS A 4 7.31 -3.06 -6.86
N PRO A 5 8.08 -2.92 -7.94
CA PRO A 5 7.55 -3.08 -9.30
C PRO A 5 6.95 -4.48 -9.50
N ASP A 6 7.36 -5.43 -8.66
CA ASP A 6 6.86 -6.81 -8.67
C ASP A 6 5.78 -7.07 -7.61
N GLY A 7 5.16 -6.01 -7.07
CA GLY A 7 4.11 -6.14 -6.07
C GLY A 7 2.87 -6.84 -6.61
N LEU A 8 2.23 -7.64 -5.76
CA LEU A 8 0.94 -8.22 -6.06
C LEU A 8 -0.15 -7.16 -5.91
N VAL A 9 -1.11 -7.15 -6.82
CA VAL A 9 -2.15 -6.12 -6.88
C VAL A 9 -3.53 -6.74 -6.73
N SER A 10 -4.34 -6.20 -5.82
CA SER A 10 -5.78 -6.44 -5.74
C SER A 10 -6.52 -5.12 -5.82
N GLY A 11 -7.66 -5.07 -6.51
CA GLY A 11 -8.44 -3.84 -6.65
C GLY A 11 -9.84 -4.08 -7.23
N ASN A 12 -10.70 -3.08 -7.05
CA ASN A 12 -12.09 -3.10 -7.51
C ASN A 12 -12.42 -1.97 -8.51
N GLY A 13 -11.40 -1.33 -9.09
CA GLY A 13 -11.58 -0.18 -9.99
C GLY A 13 -11.56 1.17 -9.27
N GLU A 14 -11.96 1.25 -8.01
CA GLU A 14 -11.88 2.47 -7.21
C GLU A 14 -10.68 2.40 -6.24
N GLN A 15 -10.59 1.33 -5.48
CA GLN A 15 -9.51 1.10 -4.54
C GLN A 15 -8.54 0.07 -5.10
N ARG A 16 -7.27 0.27 -4.80
CA ARG A 16 -6.19 -0.65 -5.13
C ARG A 16 -5.30 -0.85 -3.92
N LEU A 17 -4.92 -2.09 -3.69
CA LEU A 17 -3.88 -2.47 -2.75
C LEU A 17 -2.73 -3.12 -3.50
N ILE A 18 -1.52 -2.73 -3.13
CA ILE A 18 -0.29 -3.39 -3.58
C ILE A 18 0.39 -3.97 -2.34
N THR A 19 0.78 -5.24 -2.39
CA THR A 19 1.55 -5.91 -1.34
C THR A 19 2.87 -6.41 -1.88
N SER A 20 3.94 -6.29 -1.11
CA SER A 20 5.24 -6.86 -1.47
C SER A 20 5.21 -8.39 -1.42
N GLY A 21 4.35 -8.97 -0.59
CA GLY A 21 4.23 -10.41 -0.38
C GLY A 21 5.47 -11.02 0.27
N ALA A 22 6.19 -10.27 1.10
CA ALA A 22 7.30 -10.82 1.89
C ALA A 22 6.77 -11.64 3.07
N PRO A 23 7.45 -12.71 3.52
CA PRO A 23 6.94 -13.61 4.56
C PRO A 23 6.59 -12.91 5.88
N TYR A 24 7.56 -12.30 6.54
CA TYR A 24 7.40 -11.77 7.91
C TYR A 24 7.30 -10.26 7.99
N SER A 25 7.74 -9.54 6.95
CA SER A 25 7.69 -8.08 6.91
C SER A 25 7.10 -7.63 5.59
N ASP A 26 5.85 -7.24 5.62
CA ASP A 26 5.14 -6.80 4.42
C ASP A 26 4.67 -5.36 4.55
N THR A 27 4.48 -4.73 3.40
CA THR A 27 3.89 -3.41 3.30
C THR A 27 2.68 -3.47 2.39
N LEU A 28 1.53 -3.10 2.93
CA LEU A 28 0.28 -2.93 2.21
C LEU A 28 0.16 -1.47 1.79
N ILE A 29 0.23 -1.20 0.49
CA ILE A 29 0.15 0.15 -0.08
C ILE A 29 -1.26 0.35 -0.59
N TYR A 30 -1.99 1.27 0.03
CA TYR A 30 -3.35 1.61 -0.32
C TYR A 30 -3.38 2.76 -1.31
N GLN A 31 -4.19 2.66 -2.33
CA GLN A 31 -4.43 3.71 -3.30
C GLN A 31 -5.91 3.78 -3.65
N ASN A 32 -6.36 4.97 -4.06
CA ASN A 32 -7.70 5.19 -4.56
C ASN A 32 -7.62 6.06 -5.83
N ILE A 33 -8.52 5.86 -6.78
CA ILE A 33 -8.54 6.61 -8.04
C ILE A 33 -8.65 8.12 -7.85
N HIS A 34 -9.19 8.55 -6.71
CA HIS A 34 -9.34 9.96 -6.36
C HIS A 34 -8.09 10.60 -5.74
N PHE A 35 -7.01 9.84 -5.54
CA PHE A 35 -5.73 10.34 -5.00
C PHE A 35 -4.84 10.91 -6.12
N ILE A 36 -5.40 11.71 -7.00
CA ILE A 36 -4.69 12.29 -8.12
C ILE A 36 -4.11 13.66 -7.71
N LEU A 37 -2.82 13.87 -7.96
CA LEU A 37 -2.19 15.17 -7.86
C LEU A 37 -2.73 16.09 -8.95
N PRO A 38 -3.10 17.34 -8.64
CA PRO A 38 -3.51 18.28 -9.64
C PRO A 38 -2.33 18.62 -10.58
N ASN A 39 -2.62 18.75 -11.85
CA ASN A 39 -1.69 19.34 -12.79
C ASN A 39 -1.94 20.83 -12.89
N ALA A 40 -0.90 21.61 -12.75
CA ALA A 40 -0.98 23.07 -12.83
C ALA A 40 -1.45 23.59 -14.20
N ASN A 41 -1.33 22.81 -15.26
CA ASN A 41 -1.72 23.19 -16.61
C ASN A 41 -2.66 22.15 -17.23
N PRO A 42 -3.64 22.57 -18.04
CA PRO A 42 -4.40 21.65 -18.87
C PRO A 42 -3.42 20.85 -19.72
N ARG A 43 -3.48 19.54 -19.63
CA ARG A 43 -2.65 18.69 -20.50
C ARG A 43 -3.27 18.67 -21.89
N VAL A 44 -2.56 19.24 -22.81
CA VAL A 44 -2.80 19.00 -24.23
C VAL A 44 -1.96 17.78 -24.60
N THR A 45 -2.62 16.71 -25.01
CA THR A 45 -1.92 15.54 -25.53
C THR A 45 -1.12 15.98 -26.76
N PRO A 46 0.21 15.83 -26.78
CA PRO A 46 0.99 16.16 -27.95
C PRO A 46 0.55 15.28 -29.13
N ASP A 47 0.50 15.87 -30.33
CA ASP A 47 0.29 15.08 -31.54
C ASP A 47 1.60 14.35 -31.85
N THR A 48 1.60 13.05 -31.67
CA THR A 48 2.75 12.18 -31.90
C THR A 48 2.48 11.15 -33.00
N ALA A 49 1.46 11.37 -33.82
CA ALA A 49 1.08 10.43 -34.88
C ALA A 49 2.23 10.18 -35.85
N ASP A 50 2.95 11.21 -36.24
CA ASP A 50 4.09 11.12 -37.16
C ASP A 50 5.29 10.37 -36.58
N GLU A 51 5.37 10.25 -35.24
CA GLU A 51 6.47 9.55 -34.57
C GLU A 51 6.19 8.05 -34.36
N LEU A 52 4.94 7.60 -34.58
CA LEU A 52 4.51 6.26 -34.25
C LEU A 52 5.36 5.16 -34.93
N GLU A 53 5.72 5.35 -36.20
CA GLU A 53 6.53 4.35 -36.92
C GLU A 53 7.98 4.30 -36.42
N SER A 54 8.56 5.45 -36.08
CA SER A 54 9.90 5.50 -35.51
C SER A 54 9.97 4.84 -34.13
N VAL A 55 8.93 5.01 -33.31
CA VAL A 55 8.78 4.34 -32.01
C VAL A 55 8.65 2.84 -32.17
N ARG A 56 7.82 2.37 -33.13
CA ARG A 56 7.68 0.93 -33.44
C ARG A 56 9.00 0.29 -33.84
N GLN A 57 9.74 0.95 -34.72
CA GLN A 57 11.04 0.45 -35.19
C GLN A 57 12.07 0.42 -34.05
N ALA A 58 12.04 1.42 -33.17
CA ALA A 58 12.91 1.44 -31.98
C ALA A 58 12.60 0.27 -31.05
N ILE A 59 11.31 -0.03 -30.80
CA ILE A 59 10.89 -1.17 -29.99
C ILE A 59 11.32 -2.50 -30.61
N ILE A 60 11.09 -2.67 -31.91
CA ILE A 60 11.47 -3.90 -32.64
C ILE A 60 12.98 -4.10 -32.55
N LYS A 61 13.77 -3.05 -32.78
CA LYS A 61 15.23 -3.13 -32.79
C LYS A 61 15.83 -3.40 -31.41
N LYS A 62 15.26 -2.79 -30.36
CA LYS A 62 15.79 -2.88 -28.99
C LYS A 62 15.19 -4.05 -28.20
N GLY A 63 14.06 -4.60 -28.63
CA GLY A 63 13.32 -5.64 -27.89
C GLY A 63 12.73 -5.14 -26.56
N SER A 64 12.69 -3.82 -26.36
CA SER A 64 12.23 -3.22 -25.13
C SER A 64 11.54 -1.88 -25.37
N TYR A 65 10.56 -1.57 -24.55
CA TYR A 65 9.75 -0.35 -24.62
C TYR A 65 10.33 0.83 -23.83
N THR A 66 11.40 0.64 -23.07
CA THR A 66 11.80 1.51 -21.97
C THR A 66 12.33 2.90 -22.33
N ASP A 67 12.73 3.14 -23.58
CA ASP A 67 13.34 4.43 -23.95
C ASP A 67 12.52 5.25 -24.96
N SER A 68 11.29 4.84 -25.23
CA SER A 68 10.54 5.37 -26.36
C SER A 68 9.34 6.24 -25.99
N GLN A 69 9.30 6.76 -24.75
CA GLN A 69 8.18 7.56 -24.30
C GLN A 69 8.59 8.94 -23.76
N PRO A 70 8.91 9.91 -24.63
CA PRO A 70 9.13 11.26 -24.16
C PRO A 70 7.85 11.96 -23.64
N TYR A 71 6.67 11.37 -23.83
CA TYR A 71 5.39 12.09 -23.69
C TYR A 71 4.38 11.45 -22.74
N LEU A 72 4.67 10.35 -22.07
CA LEU A 72 3.83 9.88 -20.99
C LEU A 72 4.18 10.64 -19.71
N ASP A 73 3.72 11.85 -19.66
CA ASP A 73 3.53 12.53 -18.40
C ASP A 73 2.49 11.75 -17.60
N VAL A 74 2.98 10.88 -16.76
CA VAL A 74 2.13 10.11 -15.86
C VAL A 74 1.47 11.08 -14.90
N TYR A 75 0.14 10.99 -14.75
CA TYR A 75 -0.54 11.69 -13.67
C TYR A 75 0.13 11.32 -12.35
N GLY A 76 0.62 12.34 -11.63
CA GLY A 76 1.09 12.13 -10.28
C GLY A 76 -0.09 11.70 -9.39
N TYR A 77 0.14 10.73 -8.54
CA TYR A 77 -0.83 10.35 -7.52
C TYR A 77 -0.31 10.80 -6.15
N HIS A 78 -1.22 11.25 -5.29
CA HIS A 78 -0.91 11.29 -3.89
C HIS A 78 -0.55 9.88 -3.42
N PRO A 79 0.55 9.71 -2.69
CA PRO A 79 0.85 8.42 -2.11
C PRO A 79 -0.26 8.05 -1.12
N GLY A 80 -0.82 6.88 -1.27
CA GLY A 80 -1.75 6.33 -0.30
C GLY A 80 -1.02 5.91 0.99
N ALA A 81 -1.80 5.58 2.01
CA ALA A 81 -1.25 5.05 3.24
C ALA A 81 -0.48 3.74 2.98
N GLN A 82 0.56 3.53 3.75
CA GLN A 82 1.35 2.31 3.73
C GLN A 82 1.29 1.67 5.11
N LEU A 83 0.55 0.57 5.22
CA LEU A 83 0.48 -0.22 6.44
C LEU A 83 1.58 -1.27 6.41
N ARG A 84 2.47 -1.21 7.38
CA ARG A 84 3.49 -2.22 7.60
C ARG A 84 2.97 -3.29 8.52
N ILE A 85 3.15 -4.55 8.12
CA ILE A 85 2.91 -5.73 8.93
C ILE A 85 4.28 -6.31 9.28
N ARG A 86 4.55 -6.55 10.56
CA ARG A 86 5.77 -7.23 11.00
C ARG A 86 5.47 -8.38 11.93
N GLN A 87 6.08 -9.51 11.63
CA GLN A 87 6.13 -10.71 12.45
C GLN A 87 7.59 -11.02 12.82
N GLU A 88 7.80 -11.89 13.77
CA GLU A 88 9.14 -12.39 14.10
C GLU A 88 9.69 -13.20 12.93
N GLU A 89 10.89 -12.85 12.49
CA GLU A 89 11.56 -13.56 11.39
C GLU A 89 12.05 -14.93 11.84
N ARG A 90 11.88 -15.93 10.98
CA ARG A 90 12.26 -17.32 11.18
C ARG A 90 12.78 -17.89 9.87
N GLU A 91 13.49 -19.02 9.95
CA GLU A 91 13.81 -19.80 8.76
C GLU A 91 12.52 -20.34 8.13
N TYR A 92 12.41 -20.24 6.82
CA TYR A 92 11.23 -20.69 6.08
C TYR A 92 11.59 -21.39 4.78
N SER A 93 10.64 -22.16 4.29
CA SER A 93 10.73 -22.89 3.02
C SER A 93 9.43 -22.81 2.24
N GLY A 94 9.41 -23.29 1.02
CA GLY A 94 8.19 -23.38 0.22
C GLY A 94 7.54 -22.01 -0.06
N PHE A 95 8.32 -20.96 -0.10
CA PHE A 95 7.83 -19.60 -0.35
C PHE A 95 7.21 -19.48 -1.73
N MET A 96 5.99 -18.95 -1.78
CA MET A 96 5.26 -18.69 -3.01
C MET A 96 4.43 -17.41 -2.86
N ARG A 97 4.47 -16.56 -3.87
CA ARG A 97 3.51 -15.49 -4.08
C ARG A 97 2.59 -15.88 -5.23
N TYR A 98 1.32 -15.56 -5.13
CA TYR A 98 0.35 -15.94 -6.15
C TYR A 98 -0.73 -14.87 -6.37
N THR A 99 -1.31 -14.90 -7.56
CA THR A 99 -2.56 -14.22 -7.89
C THR A 99 -3.56 -15.27 -8.34
N ASN A 100 -4.71 -15.31 -7.69
CA ASN A 100 -5.84 -16.14 -8.10
C ASN A 100 -6.86 -15.29 -8.85
N TYR A 101 -6.96 -15.48 -10.16
CA TYR A 101 -7.85 -14.70 -11.02
C TYR A 101 -9.33 -15.10 -10.90
N GLU A 102 -9.65 -16.25 -10.32
CA GLU A 102 -11.03 -16.67 -10.09
C GLU A 102 -11.64 -15.97 -8.87
N THR A 103 -10.83 -15.81 -7.81
CA THR A 103 -11.26 -15.20 -6.54
C THR A 103 -10.82 -13.77 -6.37
N ALA A 104 -10.03 -13.22 -7.31
CA ALA A 104 -9.36 -11.93 -7.23
C ALA A 104 -8.46 -11.78 -5.98
N GLU A 105 -8.00 -12.88 -5.43
CA GLU A 105 -7.08 -12.91 -4.30
C GLU A 105 -5.63 -12.82 -4.75
N VAL A 106 -4.86 -12.08 -3.99
CA VAL A 106 -3.40 -12.14 -4.02
C VAL A 106 -2.90 -12.67 -2.68
N GLY A 107 -1.84 -13.42 -2.70
CA GLY A 107 -1.38 -14.01 -1.46
C GLY A 107 0.08 -14.42 -1.44
N VAL A 108 0.52 -14.73 -0.24
CA VAL A 108 1.82 -15.32 0.04
C VAL A 108 1.65 -16.57 0.91
N ARG A 109 2.35 -17.60 0.56
CA ARG A 109 2.39 -18.86 1.30
C ARG A 109 3.83 -19.28 1.56
N TYR A 110 4.09 -19.76 2.74
CA TYR A 110 5.39 -20.30 3.16
C TYR A 110 5.21 -21.24 4.35
N THR A 111 6.24 -21.98 4.71
CA THR A 111 6.24 -22.92 5.85
C THR A 111 7.44 -22.64 6.75
N ASP A 112 7.20 -22.58 8.05
CA ASP A 112 8.23 -22.51 9.10
C ASP A 112 7.94 -23.50 10.24
N ASP A 113 8.57 -23.30 11.39
CA ASP A 113 8.37 -24.12 12.59
C ASP A 113 6.99 -23.95 13.25
N LYS A 114 6.20 -22.95 12.82
CA LYS A 114 4.82 -22.68 13.21
C LYS A 114 3.80 -23.13 12.16
N GLY A 115 4.20 -23.99 11.26
CA GLY A 115 3.33 -24.56 10.25
C GLY A 115 3.32 -23.82 8.92
N GLN A 116 2.33 -24.08 8.11
CA GLN A 116 2.14 -23.41 6.83
C GLN A 116 1.37 -22.12 7.03
N TRP A 117 1.99 -21.02 6.64
CA TRP A 117 1.41 -19.68 6.65
C TRP A 117 0.70 -19.38 5.33
N ASP A 118 -0.43 -18.70 5.45
CA ASP A 118 -1.16 -18.15 4.31
C ASP A 118 -1.61 -16.72 4.67
N ARG A 119 -1.15 -15.75 3.88
CA ARG A 119 -1.66 -14.38 3.96
C ARG A 119 -2.33 -14.06 2.64
N ARG A 120 -3.64 -13.86 2.68
CA ARG A 120 -4.49 -13.61 1.51
C ARG A 120 -5.07 -12.22 1.58
N THR A 121 -5.13 -11.57 0.43
CA THR A 121 -5.70 -10.23 0.30
C THR A 121 -6.60 -10.16 -0.91
N PHE A 122 -7.76 -9.54 -0.75
CA PHE A 122 -8.64 -9.18 -1.86
C PHE A 122 -9.35 -7.85 -1.59
N THR A 123 -9.76 -7.17 -2.66
CA THR A 123 -10.56 -5.94 -2.59
C THR A 123 -11.98 -6.26 -3.05
N SER A 124 -12.95 -6.11 -2.13
CA SER A 124 -14.37 -6.42 -2.39
C SER A 124 -14.99 -5.39 -3.32
N TRP A 125 -15.75 -5.84 -4.31
CA TRP A 125 -16.61 -5.00 -5.13
C TRP A 125 -17.87 -4.59 -4.39
N ALA A 126 -18.46 -5.52 -3.66
CA ALA A 126 -19.75 -5.32 -3.01
C ALA A 126 -19.66 -4.34 -1.83
N ASP A 127 -18.58 -4.45 -1.05
CA ASP A 127 -18.44 -3.71 0.21
C ASP A 127 -17.50 -2.52 0.11
N GLY A 128 -16.73 -2.40 -0.98
CA GLY A 128 -15.77 -1.32 -1.18
C GLY A 128 -14.61 -1.33 -0.17
N VAL A 129 -14.28 -2.50 0.40
CA VAL A 129 -13.20 -2.66 1.37
C VAL A 129 -12.14 -3.62 0.86
N THR A 130 -10.93 -3.47 1.37
CA THR A 130 -9.85 -4.44 1.17
C THR A 130 -9.70 -5.27 2.44
N ILE A 131 -9.60 -6.59 2.29
CA ILE A 131 -9.45 -7.52 3.41
C ILE A 131 -8.13 -8.27 3.23
N THR A 132 -7.30 -8.26 4.28
CA THR A 132 -6.11 -9.10 4.38
C THR A 132 -6.28 -10.04 5.56
N GLN A 133 -6.17 -11.34 5.32
CA GLN A 133 -6.21 -12.39 6.34
C GLN A 133 -4.80 -12.95 6.54
N ILE A 134 -4.40 -13.15 7.79
CA ILE A 134 -3.15 -13.81 8.18
C ILE A 134 -3.51 -15.02 9.03
N THR A 135 -3.09 -16.20 8.59
CA THR A 135 -3.35 -17.47 9.29
C THR A 135 -2.19 -18.44 9.15
N SER A 136 -2.14 -19.45 10.03
CA SER A 136 -1.22 -20.57 9.92
C SER A 136 -1.96 -21.89 10.16
N SER A 137 -1.38 -22.98 9.69
CA SER A 137 -1.88 -24.33 9.96
C SER A 137 -1.62 -24.81 11.39
N ASP A 138 -0.75 -24.13 12.14
CA ASP A 138 -0.53 -24.40 13.56
C ASP A 138 -1.78 -24.02 14.36
N LYS A 139 -2.18 -24.87 15.30
CA LYS A 139 -3.37 -24.68 16.15
C LYS A 139 -3.06 -23.99 17.48
N GLU A 140 -1.79 -23.68 17.74
CA GLU A 140 -1.33 -23.08 19.00
C GLU A 140 -1.28 -21.54 18.95
N LYS A 141 -2.23 -20.92 18.26
CA LYS A 141 -2.33 -19.46 18.16
C LYS A 141 -1.02 -18.80 17.66
N PRO A 142 -0.58 -19.14 16.46
CA PRO A 142 0.75 -18.78 15.98
C PRO A 142 0.88 -17.30 15.63
N VAL A 143 -0.23 -16.60 15.32
CA VAL A 143 -0.15 -15.26 14.76
C VAL A 143 0.22 -14.24 15.83
N THR A 144 1.42 -13.72 15.71
CA THR A 144 1.90 -12.56 16.46
C THR A 144 2.39 -11.53 15.45
N ALA A 145 1.78 -10.36 15.43
CA ALA A 145 2.08 -9.33 14.44
C ALA A 145 1.96 -7.93 15.03
N GLU A 146 2.75 -7.01 14.48
CA GLU A 146 2.67 -5.58 14.73
C GLU A 146 2.26 -4.86 13.45
N PHE A 147 1.45 -3.82 13.61
CA PHE A 147 0.90 -3.01 12.54
C PHE A 147 1.23 -1.54 12.79
N THR A 148 1.82 -0.87 11.79
CA THR A 148 2.13 0.56 11.84
C THR A 148 1.94 1.19 10.47
N PHE A 149 1.59 2.48 10.43
CA PHE A 149 1.64 3.24 9.19
C PHE A 149 3.03 3.86 9.01
N ASP A 150 3.57 3.74 7.80
CA ASP A 150 4.80 4.43 7.42
C ASP A 150 4.56 5.93 7.18
N ASN A 151 5.63 6.71 7.18
CA ASN A 151 5.62 8.08 6.69
C ASN A 151 5.74 8.09 5.17
N ILE A 152 4.99 8.97 4.50
CA ILE A 152 4.90 8.99 3.04
C ILE A 152 5.32 10.31 2.39
N SER A 153 5.60 11.34 3.17
CA SER A 153 5.90 12.70 2.68
C SER A 153 7.03 12.79 1.65
N SER A 154 7.98 11.87 1.71
CA SER A 154 9.13 11.85 0.79
C SER A 154 8.82 11.28 -0.60
N PHE A 155 7.59 10.80 -0.84
CA PHE A 155 7.24 10.15 -2.10
C PHE A 155 6.39 11.01 -3.03
N ALA A 156 5.82 12.09 -2.53
CA ALA A 156 4.97 12.96 -3.32
C ALA A 156 5.80 14.10 -3.92
N LYS A 157 5.97 14.06 -5.24
CA LYS A 157 6.66 15.10 -6.00
C LYS A 157 5.83 15.48 -7.21
N PHE A 158 5.86 16.78 -7.54
CA PHE A 158 5.36 17.26 -8.82
C PHE A 158 6.26 16.81 -9.98
N GLY A 159 5.78 16.97 -11.21
CA GLY A 159 6.54 16.63 -12.40
C GLY A 159 7.86 17.39 -12.56
N ASP A 160 7.98 18.58 -11.95
CA ASP A 160 9.21 19.36 -11.88
C ASP A 160 10.20 18.92 -10.79
N GLY A 161 9.80 17.89 -10.00
CA GLY A 161 10.61 17.35 -8.91
C GLY A 161 10.46 18.07 -7.57
N SER A 162 9.66 19.15 -7.50
CA SER A 162 9.35 19.82 -6.24
C SER A 162 8.52 18.93 -5.33
N GLU A 163 8.68 19.07 -4.01
CA GLU A 163 7.94 18.26 -3.04
C GLU A 163 6.54 18.82 -2.83
N VAL A 164 5.57 17.90 -2.69
CA VAL A 164 4.21 18.24 -2.33
C VAL A 164 4.12 18.39 -0.81
N ASP A 165 3.62 19.52 -0.30
CA ASP A 165 3.40 19.72 1.13
C ASP A 165 2.19 18.92 1.60
N ILE A 166 2.40 17.66 1.94
CA ILE A 166 1.39 16.79 2.54
C ILE A 166 1.64 16.70 4.03
N ARG A 167 0.65 17.13 4.81
CA ARG A 167 0.64 16.97 6.26
C ARG A 167 -0.20 15.76 6.61
N TYR A 168 0.32 14.87 7.43
CA TYR A 168 -0.42 13.68 7.81
C TYR A 168 -0.38 13.43 9.32
N LYS A 169 -1.40 12.74 9.77
CA LYS A 169 -1.53 12.27 11.15
C LYS A 169 -1.88 10.79 11.15
N LYS A 170 -1.37 10.09 12.16
CA LYS A 170 -1.59 8.66 12.35
C LYS A 170 -2.18 8.43 13.73
N TYR A 171 -3.12 7.51 13.81
CA TYR A 171 -3.80 7.16 15.05
C TYR A 171 -3.93 5.65 15.17
N ALA A 172 -3.90 5.14 16.39
CA ALA A 172 -4.26 3.78 16.73
C ALA A 172 -5.02 3.79 18.05
N ASP A 173 -6.09 3.01 18.15
CA ASP A 173 -6.89 2.92 19.36
C ASP A 173 -7.03 1.50 19.88
N LYS A 174 -7.52 1.40 21.12
CA LYS A 174 -7.72 0.11 21.80
C LYS A 174 -8.82 -0.77 21.20
N ASP A 175 -9.68 -0.18 20.36
CA ASP A 175 -10.80 -0.89 19.76
C ASP A 175 -10.36 -1.54 18.41
N GLY A 176 -9.09 -1.40 18.06
CA GLY A 176 -8.47 -2.06 16.90
C GLY A 176 -8.43 -1.21 15.64
N TYR A 177 -8.76 0.08 15.72
CA TYR A 177 -8.71 0.96 14.57
C TYR A 177 -7.35 1.64 14.44
N MET A 178 -6.86 1.69 13.21
CA MET A 178 -5.73 2.51 12.81
C MET A 178 -6.19 3.46 11.72
N THR A 179 -5.87 4.75 11.88
CA THR A 179 -6.28 5.78 10.92
C THR A 179 -5.07 6.57 10.45
N PHE A 180 -4.93 6.69 9.15
CA PHE A 180 -4.00 7.59 8.49
C PHE A 180 -4.80 8.69 7.81
N VAL A 181 -4.51 9.94 8.16
CA VAL A 181 -5.14 11.12 7.54
C VAL A 181 -4.06 11.97 6.93
N ALA A 182 -4.19 12.24 5.65
CA ALA A 182 -3.34 13.18 4.92
C ALA A 182 -4.15 14.42 4.55
N HIS A 183 -3.50 15.57 4.64
CA HIS A 183 -4.02 16.85 4.26
C HIS A 183 -3.06 17.51 3.28
N TYR A 184 -3.57 18.02 2.18
CA TYR A 184 -2.80 18.77 1.19
C TYR A 184 -3.33 20.20 1.04
N PRO A 185 -2.46 21.19 0.76
CA PRO A 185 -2.85 22.57 0.55
C PRO A 185 -3.57 22.76 -0.79
N SER A 186 -4.09 23.94 -1.02
CA SER A 186 -4.47 24.38 -2.37
C SER A 186 -3.22 24.44 -3.26
N TYR A 187 -3.38 24.02 -4.52
CA TYR A 187 -2.30 24.05 -5.48
C TYR A 187 -2.44 25.23 -6.43
N GLU A 188 -1.37 26.00 -6.58
CA GLU A 188 -1.34 27.13 -7.51
C GLU A 188 -1.60 26.67 -8.94
N GLY A 189 -2.41 27.41 -9.67
CA GLY A 189 -2.78 27.10 -11.05
C GLY A 189 -3.77 25.93 -11.21
N SER A 190 -4.31 25.40 -10.12
CA SER A 190 -5.32 24.35 -10.11
C SER A 190 -6.63 24.82 -9.48
N GLU A 191 -7.76 24.29 -9.96
CA GLU A 191 -9.06 24.46 -9.29
C GLU A 191 -9.19 23.60 -8.04
N LEU A 192 -8.23 22.68 -7.79
CA LEU A 192 -8.25 21.84 -6.60
C LEU A 192 -7.94 22.68 -5.37
N LYS A 193 -8.94 22.78 -4.51
CA LYS A 193 -8.81 23.44 -3.22
C LYS A 193 -8.12 22.52 -2.23
N GLU A 194 -7.73 23.10 -1.12
CA GLU A 194 -7.27 22.36 0.06
C GLU A 194 -8.23 21.20 0.36
N GLY A 195 -7.66 20.05 0.74
CA GLY A 195 -8.42 18.83 0.97
C GLY A 195 -7.58 17.76 1.61
N GLY A 196 -8.10 16.55 1.59
CA GLY A 196 -7.41 15.43 2.21
C GLY A 196 -7.90 14.09 1.72
N TYR A 197 -7.27 13.07 2.27
CA TYR A 197 -7.70 11.70 2.15
C TYR A 197 -7.37 10.93 3.44
N ALA A 198 -8.09 9.86 3.66
CA ALA A 198 -7.87 9.01 4.81
C ALA A 198 -7.84 7.54 4.40
N THR A 199 -7.10 6.75 5.17
CA THR A 199 -7.17 5.30 5.17
C THR A 199 -7.46 4.85 6.57
N VAL A 200 -8.50 4.04 6.73
CA VAL A 200 -8.86 3.41 8.00
C VAL A 200 -8.63 1.91 7.86
N CYS A 201 -7.92 1.34 8.82
CA CYS A 201 -7.73 -0.09 8.96
C CYS A 201 -8.34 -0.55 10.29
N TYR A 202 -9.14 -1.59 10.25
CA TYR A 202 -9.67 -2.27 11.42
C TYR A 202 -8.98 -3.62 11.57
N ILE A 203 -8.24 -3.79 12.66
CA ILE A 203 -7.51 -5.01 12.97
C ILE A 203 -8.37 -5.86 13.89
N ILE A 204 -8.76 -7.03 13.42
CA ILE A 204 -9.53 -8.01 14.18
C ILE A 204 -8.66 -9.24 14.41
N SER A 205 -8.68 -9.80 15.60
CA SER A 205 -7.99 -11.04 15.91
C SER A 205 -8.95 -12.07 16.52
N GLU A 206 -8.82 -13.30 16.09
CA GLU A 206 -9.48 -14.45 16.70
C GLU A 206 -8.57 -15.06 17.76
N GLY A 207 -9.09 -15.22 18.96
CA GLY A 207 -8.39 -15.89 20.06
C GLY A 207 -7.37 -15.03 20.82
N ALA A 208 -7.25 -13.71 20.52
CA ALA A 208 -6.36 -12.80 21.21
C ALA A 208 -6.91 -11.37 21.24
N ASP A 209 -6.38 -10.54 22.14
CA ASP A 209 -6.67 -9.11 22.19
C ASP A 209 -5.77 -8.32 21.23
N VAL A 210 -6.34 -7.26 20.65
CA VAL A 210 -5.59 -6.22 19.95
C VAL A 210 -5.18 -5.17 20.97
N LYS A 211 -3.92 -4.78 20.98
CA LYS A 211 -3.36 -3.79 21.92
C LYS A 211 -2.68 -2.67 21.16
N THR A 212 -2.86 -1.46 21.66
CA THR A 212 -2.10 -0.31 21.18
C THR A 212 -0.63 -0.44 21.55
N THR A 213 0.25 0.04 20.66
CA THR A 213 1.68 0.20 20.92
C THR A 213 2.09 1.61 20.53
N GLU A 214 2.90 2.22 21.37
CA GLU A 214 3.59 3.46 21.07
C GLU A 214 4.98 3.15 20.57
N ASN A 215 5.55 4.02 19.76
CA ASN A 215 6.84 3.79 19.13
C ASN A 215 6.88 2.48 18.33
N GLY A 216 5.79 2.21 17.61
CA GLY A 216 5.74 1.10 16.65
C GLY A 216 6.97 1.08 15.76
N LEU A 217 7.04 0.19 14.82
CA LEU A 217 8.22 0.01 13.98
C LEU A 217 8.74 1.35 13.45
N PRO A 218 10.00 1.72 13.74
CA PRO A 218 10.55 2.97 13.29
C PRO A 218 10.51 3.02 11.77
N ASP A 219 10.12 4.15 11.25
CA ASP A 219 10.31 4.46 9.85
C ASP A 219 11.82 4.54 9.59
N GLU A 220 12.32 3.73 8.71
CA GLU A 220 13.75 3.39 8.63
C GLU A 220 14.70 4.56 8.38
N LYS A 221 14.24 5.78 8.11
CA LYS A 221 15.16 6.84 7.66
C LYS A 221 14.94 8.28 8.14
N GLN A 222 13.81 8.68 8.66
CA GLN A 222 13.55 10.13 8.78
C GLN A 222 13.06 10.68 10.11
N TYR A 223 12.62 9.86 11.05
CA TYR A 223 11.97 10.37 12.26
C TYR A 223 12.38 9.64 13.53
N ALA A 224 13.70 9.52 13.74
CA ALA A 224 14.22 9.07 15.02
C ALA A 224 13.65 9.95 16.15
N GLY A 225 12.82 9.37 17.01
CA GLY A 225 12.23 10.04 18.18
C GLY A 225 10.78 10.50 18.02
N SER A 226 10.12 10.36 16.87
CA SER A 226 8.69 10.60 16.78
C SER A 226 7.88 9.38 17.21
N SER A 227 6.81 9.59 17.97
CA SER A 227 5.85 8.56 18.30
C SER A 227 5.20 8.04 17.01
N ASN A 228 5.22 6.72 16.79
CA ASN A 228 4.53 6.06 15.70
C ASN A 228 3.48 5.11 16.28
N PRO A 229 2.22 5.54 16.40
CA PRO A 229 1.17 4.72 16.98
C PRO A 229 0.93 3.49 16.11
N GLY A 230 0.73 2.36 16.74
CA GLY A 230 0.49 1.09 16.08
C GLY A 230 -0.40 0.16 16.91
N LEU A 231 -0.65 -1.00 16.33
CA LEU A 231 -1.36 -2.09 17.01
C LEU A 231 -0.50 -3.34 17.03
N LYS A 232 -0.71 -4.13 18.07
CA LYS A 232 -0.04 -5.41 18.25
C LYS A 232 -1.04 -6.49 18.63
N VAL A 233 -0.93 -7.62 17.97
CA VAL A 233 -1.64 -8.86 18.28
C VAL A 233 -0.61 -9.89 18.71
N LYS A 234 -0.91 -10.64 19.78
CA LYS A 234 -0.05 -11.72 20.26
C LYS A 234 -0.84 -13.00 20.43
N LYS A 235 -0.38 -14.07 19.79
CA LYS A 235 -0.92 -15.41 19.93
C LYS A 235 -2.41 -15.49 19.53
N ALA A 236 -2.73 -15.02 18.34
CA ALA A 236 -4.03 -15.20 17.72
C ALA A 236 -4.08 -16.46 16.85
N ASP A 237 -5.28 -16.96 16.64
CA ASP A 237 -5.55 -18.01 15.66
C ASP A 237 -5.50 -17.43 14.24
N THR A 238 -6.19 -16.32 14.04
CA THR A 238 -6.28 -15.58 12.78
C THR A 238 -6.28 -14.08 13.05
N VAL A 239 -5.73 -13.32 12.13
CA VAL A 239 -5.82 -11.86 12.13
C VAL A 239 -6.37 -11.38 10.80
N TYR A 240 -7.31 -10.45 10.86
CA TYR A 240 -7.87 -9.76 9.70
C TYR A 240 -7.51 -8.27 9.76
N VAL A 241 -7.17 -7.72 8.62
CA VAL A 241 -7.05 -6.29 8.38
C VAL A 241 -8.12 -5.90 7.38
N ILE A 242 -9.14 -5.20 7.84
CA ILE A 242 -10.20 -4.66 6.98
C ILE A 242 -9.90 -3.18 6.77
N SER A 243 -9.80 -2.73 5.53
CA SER A 243 -9.36 -1.38 5.23
C SER A 243 -10.18 -0.72 4.14
N VAL A 244 -10.28 0.61 4.25
CA VAL A 244 -10.91 1.47 3.25
C VAL A 244 -10.11 2.76 3.12
N SER A 245 -10.03 3.28 1.92
CA SER A 245 -9.37 4.55 1.61
C SER A 245 -10.27 5.44 0.79
N GLY A 246 -10.30 6.74 1.10
CA GLY A 246 -11.14 7.69 0.40
C GLY A 246 -10.71 9.14 0.60
N ARG A 247 -11.29 10.06 -0.15
CA ARG A 247 -11.15 11.50 0.08
C ARG A 247 -11.95 11.92 1.31
N THR A 248 -11.42 12.91 2.02
CA THR A 248 -12.06 13.57 3.16
C THR A 248 -12.50 14.97 2.79
#